data_46f80e690acb177a85be6eb179618635
#
_entry.id   46f80e690acb177a85be6eb179618635
#
_cell.length_a   1.000
_cell.length_b   1.000
_cell.length_c   1.000
_cell.angle_alpha   90.00
_cell.angle_beta   90.00
_cell.angle_gamma   90.00
#
_symmetry.space_group_name_H-M   'P 1'
#
loop_
_entity.id
_entity.type
_entity.pdbx_description
1 polymer ?
#
loop_
_entity_poly.entity_id
_entity_poly.type
_entity_poly.pdbx_seq_one_letter_code
_entity_poly.pdbx_strand_id
1 'polypeptide(L)'
;MKLMKTEDAVGQVLCHDITQIIKGVTKDAVFRKGHIITEEDIPVLLSVGKDNIYIWEKDDTMLHENEAAQILYDMCKNDHMHPSDVKEGKIELIADCDGLLKVDCEKLKKVNSLGEMMIATRHGDTYVKKGDKLAGTRIIPLVIKKEKMETAQAVCSYGPILTLKPFHKKKFAVLTTGNEVYYHRIEDTFTPVIQEKLAEFGAEMIFHEVYDDDASKITDGCRRAMEAGADLVFCTGGMSVDPDDKTPLAIKNTGARIVSYGAPVLPGAMFLLAYTENGTPIVGLPGCVMYSKRTIFDLVLPRLVADDEVTAEELAGLGEGGLCLNCKVCTFPNCGFGKGR
;
A
#
# COMPACT_ATOMS: atom_id res chain seq x y z
N MET A 1 -18.13 11.00 -32.34
CA MET A 1 -18.77 9.64 -32.49
C MET A 1 -20.24 9.80 -32.77
N LYS A 2 -20.79 8.97 -33.64
CA LYS A 2 -22.21 8.97 -34.00
C LYS A 2 -22.83 7.61 -33.70
N LEU A 3 -23.99 7.63 -33.07
CA LEU A 3 -24.81 6.44 -32.87
C LEU A 3 -25.48 6.10 -34.24
N MET A 4 -25.41 4.85 -34.67
CA MET A 4 -25.96 4.38 -35.90
C MET A 4 -26.63 3.02 -35.69
N LYS A 5 -27.72 2.75 -36.41
CA LYS A 5 -28.29 1.40 -36.45
C LYS A 5 -27.29 0.45 -37.07
N THR A 6 -27.20 -0.75 -36.53
CA THR A 6 -26.27 -1.77 -37.03
C THR A 6 -26.49 -2.09 -38.50
N GLU A 7 -27.74 -2.17 -38.92
CA GLU A 7 -28.12 -2.45 -40.29
C GLU A 7 -27.63 -1.39 -41.30
N ASP A 8 -27.48 -0.13 -40.88
CA ASP A 8 -27.03 1.00 -41.67
C ASP A 8 -25.51 1.21 -41.65
N ALA A 9 -24.76 0.37 -40.89
CA ALA A 9 -23.37 0.62 -40.55
C ALA A 9 -22.34 -0.04 -41.47
N VAL A 10 -22.76 -0.66 -42.56
CA VAL A 10 -21.84 -1.28 -43.52
C VAL A 10 -20.85 -0.24 -44.07
N GLY A 11 -19.55 -0.56 -44.08
CA GLY A 11 -18.46 0.31 -44.48
C GLY A 11 -17.99 1.30 -43.42
N GLN A 12 -18.64 1.34 -42.24
CA GLN A 12 -18.23 2.19 -41.13
C GLN A 12 -17.20 1.47 -40.22
N VAL A 13 -16.47 2.26 -39.45
CA VAL A 13 -15.41 1.75 -38.58
C VAL A 13 -15.92 1.67 -37.14
N LEU A 14 -15.77 0.51 -36.49
CA LEU A 14 -16.11 0.31 -35.08
C LEU A 14 -15.23 1.15 -34.16
N CYS A 15 -15.85 1.84 -33.21
CA CYS A 15 -15.16 2.67 -32.22
C CYS A 15 -14.60 1.88 -31.05
N HIS A 16 -15.11 0.68 -30.77
CA HIS A 16 -14.78 -0.14 -29.62
C HIS A 16 -14.89 -1.62 -29.94
N ASP A 17 -14.32 -2.45 -29.04
CA ASP A 17 -14.43 -3.89 -29.13
C ASP A 17 -15.88 -4.33 -28.85
N ILE A 18 -16.40 -5.24 -29.67
CA ILE A 18 -17.69 -5.90 -29.46
C ILE A 18 -17.41 -7.25 -28.81
N THR A 19 -17.72 -7.36 -27.52
CA THR A 19 -17.48 -8.57 -26.72
C THR A 19 -18.70 -9.49 -26.74
N GLN A 20 -18.47 -10.78 -26.97
CA GLN A 20 -19.45 -11.82 -26.74
C GLN A 20 -19.20 -12.53 -25.43
N ILE A 21 -20.26 -12.71 -24.64
CA ILE A 21 -20.20 -13.44 -23.37
C ILE A 21 -21.16 -14.61 -23.44
N ILE A 22 -20.63 -15.84 -23.48
CA ILE A 22 -21.41 -17.07 -23.36
C ILE A 22 -20.90 -17.80 -22.11
N LYS A 23 -21.76 -17.94 -21.10
CA LYS A 23 -21.41 -18.55 -19.81
C LYS A 23 -20.80 -19.94 -20.00
N GLY A 24 -19.56 -20.11 -19.55
CA GLY A 24 -18.81 -21.37 -19.64
C GLY A 24 -18.17 -21.67 -20.99
N VAL A 25 -18.31 -20.79 -22.00
CA VAL A 25 -17.79 -21.01 -23.36
C VAL A 25 -16.79 -19.93 -23.74
N THR A 26 -17.23 -18.66 -23.78
CA THR A 26 -16.36 -17.54 -24.20
C THR A 26 -16.70 -16.23 -23.51
N LYS A 27 -15.66 -15.42 -23.33
CA LYS A 27 -15.74 -14.00 -22.99
C LYS A 27 -14.62 -13.29 -23.74
N ASP A 28 -14.83 -13.07 -25.04
CA ASP A 28 -13.83 -12.41 -25.88
C ASP A 28 -14.47 -11.49 -26.90
N ALA A 29 -13.64 -10.63 -27.54
CA ALA A 29 -14.10 -9.73 -28.59
C ALA A 29 -14.40 -10.52 -29.86
N VAL A 30 -15.64 -10.37 -30.36
CA VAL A 30 -16.03 -10.87 -31.69
C VAL A 30 -15.50 -9.96 -32.78
N PHE A 31 -15.59 -8.65 -32.55
CA PHE A 31 -14.98 -7.62 -33.37
C PHE A 31 -14.15 -6.68 -32.52
N ARG A 32 -13.02 -6.27 -33.06
CA ARG A 32 -12.13 -5.32 -32.41
C ARG A 32 -12.35 -3.90 -32.93
N LYS A 33 -12.03 -2.92 -32.11
CA LYS A 33 -11.93 -1.51 -32.48
C LYS A 33 -11.14 -1.37 -33.79
N GLY A 34 -11.65 -0.56 -34.70
CA GLY A 34 -11.04 -0.34 -36.01
C GLY A 34 -11.48 -1.33 -37.06
N HIS A 35 -12.33 -2.33 -36.72
CA HIS A 35 -12.93 -3.23 -37.72
C HIS A 35 -13.87 -2.44 -38.62
N ILE A 36 -13.73 -2.65 -39.94
CA ILE A 36 -14.64 -2.09 -40.96
C ILE A 36 -15.79 -3.08 -41.10
N ILE A 37 -17.00 -2.61 -40.81
CA ILE A 37 -18.19 -3.45 -40.80
C ILE A 37 -18.56 -3.86 -42.25
N THR A 38 -18.74 -5.15 -42.44
CA THR A 38 -19.21 -5.74 -43.69
C THR A 38 -20.68 -6.18 -43.59
N GLU A 39 -21.32 -6.52 -44.74
CA GLU A 39 -22.69 -7.06 -44.72
C GLU A 39 -22.78 -8.36 -43.94
N GLU A 40 -21.72 -9.18 -43.95
CA GLU A 40 -21.64 -10.46 -43.24
C GLU A 40 -21.57 -10.30 -41.73
N ASP A 41 -21.10 -9.14 -41.23
CA ASP A 41 -20.97 -8.84 -39.80
C ASP A 41 -22.32 -8.46 -39.18
N ILE A 42 -23.27 -7.96 -39.96
CA ILE A 42 -24.56 -7.47 -39.44
C ILE A 42 -25.30 -8.55 -38.64
N PRO A 43 -25.50 -9.77 -39.15
CA PRO A 43 -26.16 -10.84 -38.40
C PRO A 43 -25.42 -11.18 -37.10
N VAL A 44 -24.08 -11.13 -37.10
CA VAL A 44 -23.25 -11.43 -35.93
C VAL A 44 -23.42 -10.34 -34.87
N LEU A 45 -23.36 -9.06 -35.29
CA LEU A 45 -23.58 -7.92 -34.39
C LEU A 45 -24.95 -7.96 -33.71
N LEU A 46 -26.00 -8.24 -34.51
CA LEU A 46 -27.36 -8.38 -33.99
C LEU A 46 -27.48 -9.58 -33.03
N SER A 47 -26.81 -10.71 -33.33
CA SER A 47 -26.81 -11.91 -32.47
C SER A 47 -26.21 -11.70 -31.10
N VAL A 48 -25.28 -10.74 -30.96
CA VAL A 48 -24.68 -10.34 -29.68
C VAL A 48 -25.39 -9.13 -29.05
N GLY A 49 -26.60 -8.81 -29.53
CA GLY A 49 -27.47 -7.78 -28.94
C GLY A 49 -27.07 -6.35 -29.31
N LYS A 50 -26.44 -6.14 -30.45
CA LYS A 50 -26.01 -4.82 -30.91
C LYS A 50 -26.92 -4.30 -32.03
N ASP A 51 -28.12 -3.83 -31.64
CA ASP A 51 -29.06 -3.19 -32.61
C ASP A 51 -28.56 -1.81 -33.04
N ASN A 52 -27.74 -1.17 -32.21
CA ASN A 52 -27.10 0.10 -32.48
C ASN A 52 -25.63 0.03 -32.09
N ILE A 53 -24.79 0.71 -32.85
CA ILE A 53 -23.34 0.80 -32.62
C ILE A 53 -22.85 2.23 -32.74
N TYR A 54 -21.70 2.50 -32.12
CA TYR A 54 -21.00 3.76 -32.29
C TYR A 54 -19.97 3.66 -33.41
N ILE A 55 -20.05 4.60 -34.35
CA ILE A 55 -19.09 4.75 -35.44
C ILE A 55 -18.15 5.93 -35.15
N TRP A 56 -16.95 5.88 -35.73
CA TRP A 56 -15.93 6.90 -35.51
C TRP A 56 -16.27 8.19 -36.25
N GLU A 57 -16.37 9.28 -35.53
CA GLU A 57 -16.29 10.65 -36.03
C GLU A 57 -15.20 11.35 -35.21
N LYS A 58 -14.25 11.97 -35.91
CA LYS A 58 -13.16 12.70 -35.25
C LYS A 58 -13.71 13.94 -34.55
N ASP A 59 -13.45 14.06 -33.26
CA ASP A 59 -13.76 15.22 -32.42
C ASP A 59 -12.53 15.50 -31.55
N ASP A 60 -11.80 16.57 -31.86
CA ASP A 60 -10.55 16.91 -31.20
C ASP A 60 -10.75 17.43 -29.75
N THR A 61 -12.01 17.66 -29.32
CA THR A 61 -12.38 18.02 -27.94
C THR A 61 -12.61 16.81 -27.04
N MET A 62 -12.62 15.59 -27.63
CA MET A 62 -12.90 14.34 -26.95
C MET A 62 -11.69 13.40 -27.04
N LEU A 63 -11.50 12.61 -26.00
CA LEU A 63 -10.53 11.53 -25.96
C LEU A 63 -11.27 10.17 -25.98
N HIS A 64 -10.72 9.22 -26.71
CA HIS A 64 -11.19 7.85 -26.63
C HIS A 64 -10.82 7.23 -25.26
N GLU A 65 -11.63 6.28 -24.76
CA GLU A 65 -11.44 5.63 -23.47
C GLU A 65 -10.00 5.11 -23.26
N ASN A 66 -9.36 4.55 -24.29
CA ASN A 66 -8.00 4.02 -24.19
C ASN A 66 -6.94 5.11 -24.08
N GLU A 67 -7.12 6.26 -24.74
CA GLU A 67 -6.22 7.43 -24.60
C GLU A 67 -6.35 8.04 -23.22
N ALA A 68 -7.59 8.17 -22.75
CA ALA A 68 -7.85 8.70 -21.41
C ALA A 68 -7.43 7.72 -20.29
N ALA A 69 -7.50 6.41 -20.52
CA ALA A 69 -6.98 5.40 -19.60
C ALA A 69 -5.46 5.53 -19.40
N GLN A 70 -4.71 5.85 -20.48
CA GLN A 70 -3.27 6.12 -20.37
C GLN A 70 -3.00 7.35 -19.50
N ILE A 71 -3.79 8.40 -19.65
CA ILE A 71 -3.69 9.59 -18.79
C ILE A 71 -3.94 9.25 -17.31
N LEU A 72 -4.97 8.44 -17.00
CA LEU A 72 -5.22 8.00 -15.64
C LEU A 72 -4.06 7.17 -15.07
N TYR A 73 -3.50 6.28 -15.87
CA TYR A 73 -2.32 5.51 -15.48
C TYR A 73 -1.14 6.43 -15.16
N ASP A 74 -0.85 7.40 -16.04
CA ASP A 74 0.27 8.33 -15.86
C ASP A 74 0.11 9.24 -14.63
N MET A 75 -1.11 9.57 -14.24
CA MET A 75 -1.41 10.29 -13.00
C MET A 75 -1.21 9.44 -11.75
N CYS A 76 -1.37 8.13 -11.86
CA CYS A 76 -1.26 7.21 -10.73
C CYS A 76 0.18 6.79 -10.46
N LYS A 77 0.97 6.54 -11.51
CA LYS A 77 2.26 5.85 -11.40
C LYS A 77 3.37 6.71 -10.84
N ASN A 78 4.31 6.05 -10.13
CA ASN A 78 5.70 6.49 -10.00
C ASN A 78 6.63 5.38 -10.50
N ASP A 79 7.92 5.45 -10.18
CA ASP A 79 8.88 4.38 -10.42
C ASP A 79 8.43 3.07 -9.74
N HIS A 80 8.93 1.92 -10.22
CA HIS A 80 8.64 0.58 -9.71
C HIS A 80 7.22 0.08 -9.95
N MET A 81 6.54 0.60 -10.97
CA MET A 81 5.22 0.16 -11.42
C MET A 81 5.16 0.07 -12.94
N HIS A 82 4.45 -0.94 -13.45
CA HIS A 82 4.14 -1.04 -14.88
C HIS A 82 2.64 -1.21 -15.12
N PRO A 83 2.14 -0.86 -16.34
CA PRO A 83 0.74 -1.07 -16.69
C PRO A 83 0.48 -2.51 -17.13
N SER A 84 -0.76 -2.96 -16.98
CA SER A 84 -1.29 -4.03 -17.81
C SER A 84 -1.56 -3.55 -19.24
N ASP A 85 -1.89 -4.47 -20.15
CA ASP A 85 -2.46 -4.08 -21.44
C ASP A 85 -3.72 -3.24 -21.25
N VAL A 86 -3.90 -2.27 -22.16
CA VAL A 86 -5.11 -1.44 -22.19
C VAL A 86 -6.26 -2.25 -22.79
N LYS A 87 -7.35 -2.38 -22.05
CA LYS A 87 -8.54 -3.08 -22.54
C LYS A 87 -9.81 -2.36 -22.08
N GLU A 88 -10.65 -1.94 -23.03
CA GLU A 88 -11.95 -1.30 -22.76
C GLU A 88 -11.79 -0.11 -21.76
N GLY A 89 -10.85 0.79 -22.02
CA GLY A 89 -10.60 1.95 -21.18
C GLY A 89 -10.05 1.63 -19.79
N LYS A 90 -9.56 0.39 -19.55
CA LYS A 90 -9.02 -0.08 -18.28
C LYS A 90 -7.53 -0.33 -18.38
N ILE A 91 -6.79 0.09 -17.35
CA ILE A 91 -5.39 -0.25 -17.08
C ILE A 91 -5.25 -0.62 -15.61
N GLU A 92 -4.51 -1.70 -15.32
CA GLU A 92 -4.11 -2.07 -13.96
C GLU A 92 -2.66 -1.64 -13.72
N LEU A 93 -2.35 -1.18 -12.51
CA LEU A 93 -0.98 -0.88 -12.07
C LEU A 93 -0.43 -2.07 -11.30
N ILE A 94 0.75 -2.54 -11.68
CA ILE A 94 1.38 -3.76 -11.15
C ILE A 94 2.73 -3.38 -10.54
N ALA A 95 3.06 -3.96 -9.38
CA ALA A 95 4.32 -3.72 -8.68
C ALA A 95 5.51 -4.41 -9.38
N ASP A 96 6.62 -3.69 -9.55
CA ASP A 96 7.87 -4.22 -10.09
C ASP A 96 8.79 -4.81 -9.02
N CYS A 97 8.56 -4.48 -7.76
CA CYS A 97 9.36 -4.93 -6.62
C CYS A 97 8.49 -5.11 -5.37
N ASP A 98 9.04 -5.76 -4.37
CA ASP A 98 8.50 -5.75 -3.01
C ASP A 98 8.70 -4.36 -2.40
N GLY A 99 7.68 -3.82 -1.73
CA GLY A 99 7.74 -2.47 -1.20
C GLY A 99 6.51 -2.05 -0.39
N LEU A 100 6.56 -0.81 0.06
CA LEU A 100 5.46 -0.14 0.74
C LEU A 100 4.64 0.67 -0.27
N LEU A 101 3.36 0.37 -0.40
CA LEU A 101 2.44 1.17 -1.20
C LEU A 101 1.95 2.38 -0.39
N LYS A 102 2.16 3.57 -0.93
CA LYS A 102 1.57 4.83 -0.43
C LYS A 102 0.47 5.28 -1.39
N VAL A 103 -0.61 5.82 -0.85
CA VAL A 103 -1.75 6.37 -1.61
C VAL A 103 -2.06 7.78 -1.12
N ASP A 104 -2.01 8.75 -2.02
CA ASP A 104 -2.52 10.10 -1.75
C ASP A 104 -4.05 10.09 -1.88
N CYS A 105 -4.72 9.88 -0.75
CA CYS A 105 -6.16 9.74 -0.72
C CYS A 105 -6.93 11.01 -1.01
N GLU A 106 -6.33 12.17 -0.78
CA GLU A 106 -6.97 13.43 -1.12
C GLU A 106 -6.97 13.65 -2.64
N LYS A 107 -5.86 13.37 -3.33
CA LYS A 107 -5.83 13.38 -4.79
C LYS A 107 -6.76 12.33 -5.37
N LEU A 108 -6.70 11.09 -4.86
CA LEU A 108 -7.56 9.98 -5.29
C LEU A 108 -9.04 10.36 -5.21
N LYS A 109 -9.47 10.91 -4.07
CA LYS A 109 -10.83 11.39 -3.85
C LYS A 109 -11.21 12.51 -4.81
N LYS A 110 -10.35 13.51 -4.99
CA LYS A 110 -10.59 14.64 -5.90
C LYS A 110 -10.77 14.17 -7.34
N VAL A 111 -9.90 13.29 -7.85
CA VAL A 111 -10.01 12.76 -9.22
C VAL A 111 -11.29 11.94 -9.38
N ASN A 112 -11.57 11.00 -8.47
CA ASN A 112 -12.78 10.19 -8.52
C ASN A 112 -14.08 11.01 -8.42
N SER A 113 -14.03 12.18 -7.77
CA SER A 113 -15.19 13.08 -7.63
C SER A 113 -15.53 13.82 -8.93
N LEU A 114 -14.66 13.84 -9.93
CA LEU A 114 -14.96 14.44 -11.24
C LEU A 114 -15.99 13.62 -12.03
N GLY A 115 -16.15 12.32 -11.72
CA GLY A 115 -17.07 11.41 -12.40
C GLY A 115 -16.60 11.01 -13.80
N GLU A 116 -17.24 10.01 -14.38
CA GLU A 116 -16.93 9.40 -15.70
C GLU A 116 -15.55 8.71 -15.76
N MET A 117 -14.78 8.75 -14.70
CA MET A 117 -13.51 8.04 -14.51
C MET A 117 -13.45 7.43 -13.12
N MET A 118 -12.68 6.37 -12.93
CA MET A 118 -12.48 5.77 -11.62
C MET A 118 -11.07 5.23 -11.47
N ILE A 119 -10.54 5.37 -10.27
CA ILE A 119 -9.30 4.77 -9.80
C ILE A 119 -9.65 4.04 -8.50
N ALA A 120 -9.44 2.73 -8.46
CA ALA A 120 -9.60 1.90 -7.28
C ALA A 120 -8.24 1.34 -6.90
N THR A 121 -7.84 1.48 -5.62
CA THR A 121 -6.51 1.11 -5.14
C THR A 121 -6.58 0.08 -4.02
N ARG A 122 -5.47 -0.60 -3.73
CA ARG A 122 -5.26 -1.20 -2.42
C ARG A 122 -5.17 -0.10 -1.36
N HIS A 123 -5.30 -0.47 -0.09
CA HIS A 123 -5.01 0.47 1.00
C HIS A 123 -3.53 0.91 0.98
N GLY A 124 -3.31 2.20 1.22
CA GLY A 124 -1.99 2.75 1.49
C GLY A 124 -1.39 2.20 2.78
N ASP A 125 -0.11 2.49 3.00
CA ASP A 125 0.69 2.03 4.13
C ASP A 125 0.69 0.50 4.32
N THR A 126 0.51 -0.22 3.19
CA THR A 126 0.47 -1.68 3.15
C THR A 126 1.65 -2.20 2.32
N TYR A 127 2.33 -3.23 2.81
CA TYR A 127 3.35 -3.89 2.01
C TYR A 127 2.75 -4.69 0.87
N VAL A 128 3.44 -4.69 -0.25
CA VAL A 128 3.08 -5.40 -1.48
C VAL A 128 4.27 -6.19 -2.00
N LYS A 129 4.00 -7.22 -2.79
CA LYS A 129 5.03 -8.04 -3.45
C LYS A 129 5.09 -7.73 -4.94
N LYS A 130 6.24 -7.98 -5.54
CA LYS A 130 6.41 -7.94 -6.98
C LYS A 130 5.32 -8.75 -7.69
N GLY A 131 4.69 -8.15 -8.69
CA GLY A 131 3.57 -8.74 -9.42
C GLY A 131 2.18 -8.49 -8.81
N ASP A 132 2.11 -7.89 -7.62
CA ASP A 132 0.84 -7.50 -7.02
C ASP A 132 0.16 -6.38 -7.80
N LYS A 133 -1.16 -6.48 -7.96
CA LYS A 133 -1.98 -5.37 -8.47
C LYS A 133 -2.13 -4.31 -7.39
N LEU A 134 -1.72 -3.09 -7.71
CA LEU A 134 -1.75 -1.93 -6.80
C LEU A 134 -3.05 -1.14 -6.95
N ALA A 135 -3.48 -0.95 -8.20
CA ALA A 135 -4.68 -0.22 -8.54
C ALA A 135 -5.24 -0.69 -9.89
N GLY A 136 -6.51 -0.38 -10.12
CA GLY A 136 -7.16 -0.47 -11.42
C GLY A 136 -7.81 0.86 -11.77
N THR A 137 -7.59 1.33 -12.98
CA THR A 137 -8.20 2.55 -13.51
C THR A 137 -9.19 2.21 -14.61
N ARG A 138 -10.21 3.03 -14.80
CA ARG A 138 -11.17 2.87 -15.90
C ARG A 138 -11.80 4.20 -16.28
N ILE A 139 -11.99 4.40 -17.57
CA ILE A 139 -12.90 5.40 -18.13
C ILE A 139 -14.28 4.74 -18.32
N ILE A 140 -15.34 5.41 -17.85
CA ILE A 140 -16.69 4.85 -17.86
C ILE A 140 -17.35 4.98 -19.23
N PRO A 141 -17.36 6.19 -19.88
CA PRO A 141 -17.89 6.32 -21.24
C PRO A 141 -16.83 5.93 -22.27
N LEU A 142 -17.27 5.59 -23.48
CA LEU A 142 -16.39 5.28 -24.60
C LEU A 142 -15.51 6.46 -25.03
N VAL A 143 -16.01 7.68 -24.84
CA VAL A 143 -15.26 8.94 -25.03
C VAL A 143 -15.53 9.88 -23.88
N ILE A 144 -14.53 10.64 -23.51
CA ILE A 144 -14.57 11.63 -22.42
C ILE A 144 -14.05 12.98 -22.91
N LYS A 145 -14.55 14.08 -22.34
CA LYS A 145 -14.08 15.43 -22.67
C LYS A 145 -12.60 15.58 -22.27
N LYS A 146 -11.81 16.12 -23.22
CA LYS A 146 -10.40 16.41 -22.99
C LYS A 146 -10.19 17.36 -21.83
N GLU A 147 -10.98 18.43 -21.71
CA GLU A 147 -10.97 19.41 -20.62
C GLU A 147 -11.14 18.75 -19.23
N LYS A 148 -12.01 17.70 -19.14
CA LYS A 148 -12.20 16.97 -17.88
C LYS A 148 -10.93 16.19 -17.51
N MET A 149 -10.25 15.58 -18.45
CA MET A 149 -8.97 14.89 -18.23
C MET A 149 -7.85 15.85 -17.85
N GLU A 150 -7.82 17.03 -18.47
CA GLU A 150 -6.88 18.13 -18.10
C GLU A 150 -7.13 18.60 -16.66
N THR A 151 -8.40 18.71 -16.26
CA THR A 151 -8.77 19.03 -14.87
C THR A 151 -8.29 17.95 -13.89
N ALA A 152 -8.43 16.68 -14.25
CA ALA A 152 -7.93 15.57 -13.45
C ALA A 152 -6.39 15.62 -13.34
N GLN A 153 -5.68 15.85 -14.44
CA GLN A 153 -4.23 15.97 -14.45
C GLN A 153 -3.74 17.14 -13.58
N ALA A 154 -4.46 18.26 -13.56
CA ALA A 154 -4.13 19.41 -12.71
C ALA A 154 -4.13 19.06 -11.20
N VAL A 155 -4.97 18.12 -10.75
CA VAL A 155 -4.97 17.61 -9.36
C VAL A 155 -3.63 16.93 -9.05
N CYS A 156 -2.99 16.31 -10.04
CA CYS A 156 -1.76 15.54 -9.89
C CYS A 156 -0.49 16.32 -10.26
N SER A 157 -0.59 17.64 -10.47
CA SER A 157 0.55 18.48 -10.89
C SER A 157 1.76 18.45 -9.94
N TYR A 158 1.53 18.15 -8.66
CA TYR A 158 2.56 18.08 -7.60
C TYR A 158 2.89 16.64 -7.17
N GLY A 159 2.82 15.68 -8.10
CA GLY A 159 3.19 14.28 -7.86
C GLY A 159 2.05 13.28 -8.07
N PRO A 160 2.37 12.01 -8.14
CA PRO A 160 1.43 10.95 -8.47
C PRO A 160 0.44 10.66 -7.34
N ILE A 161 -0.61 9.88 -7.66
CA ILE A 161 -1.56 9.38 -6.66
C ILE A 161 -0.97 8.21 -5.86
N LEU A 162 -0.16 7.37 -6.50
CA LEU A 162 0.47 6.21 -5.88
C LEU A 162 1.98 6.36 -5.84
N THR A 163 2.59 5.85 -4.79
CA THR A 163 4.03 5.72 -4.67
C THR A 163 4.36 4.33 -4.14
N LEU A 164 5.20 3.58 -4.84
CA LEU A 164 5.76 2.34 -4.33
C LEU A 164 7.19 2.62 -3.84
N LYS A 165 7.41 2.53 -2.53
CA LYS A 165 8.72 2.65 -1.91
C LYS A 165 9.32 1.26 -1.77
N PRO A 166 10.41 0.92 -2.48
CA PRO A 166 11.07 -0.37 -2.34
C PRO A 166 11.54 -0.63 -0.91
N PHE A 167 11.53 -1.88 -0.48
CA PHE A 167 12.19 -2.25 0.77
C PHE A 167 13.71 -2.28 0.59
N HIS A 168 14.41 -1.80 1.61
CA HIS A 168 15.86 -1.84 1.68
C HIS A 168 16.31 -2.90 2.69
N LYS A 169 17.42 -3.57 2.39
CA LYS A 169 18.03 -4.47 3.37
C LYS A 169 18.48 -3.65 4.58
N LYS A 170 17.89 -3.94 5.73
CA LYS A 170 18.17 -3.26 6.99
C LYS A 170 19.01 -4.13 7.90
N LYS A 171 19.88 -3.47 8.65
CA LYS A 171 20.55 -4.05 9.80
C LYS A 171 19.79 -3.62 11.05
N PHE A 172 19.47 -4.57 11.92
CA PHE A 172 18.73 -4.23 13.13
C PHE A 172 19.41 -4.75 14.39
N ALA A 173 19.09 -4.08 15.48
CA ALA A 173 19.49 -4.44 16.83
C ALA A 173 18.27 -4.78 17.66
N VAL A 174 18.43 -5.73 18.59
CA VAL A 174 17.44 -6.05 19.63
C VAL A 174 18.11 -5.90 20.99
N LEU A 175 17.49 -5.10 21.86
CA LEU A 175 17.84 -4.97 23.25
C LEU A 175 16.71 -5.59 24.07
N THR A 176 16.96 -6.76 24.65
CA THR A 176 16.01 -7.44 25.52
C THR A 176 16.19 -6.93 26.95
N THR A 177 15.16 -6.36 27.55
CA THR A 177 15.21 -5.85 28.92
C THR A 177 14.28 -6.66 29.83
N GLY A 178 14.63 -6.69 31.09
CA GLY A 178 13.87 -7.35 32.13
C GLY A 178 14.75 -8.21 33.05
N ASN A 179 14.62 -8.01 34.35
CA ASN A 179 15.37 -8.75 35.36
C ASN A 179 15.16 -10.26 35.28
N GLU A 180 13.97 -10.69 34.79
CA GLU A 180 13.65 -12.12 34.67
C GLU A 180 14.45 -12.80 33.57
N VAL A 181 14.69 -12.10 32.45
CA VAL A 181 15.52 -12.62 31.34
C VAL A 181 17.01 -12.46 31.68
N TYR A 182 17.40 -11.28 32.21
CA TYR A 182 18.78 -10.97 32.54
C TYR A 182 19.38 -11.93 33.57
N TYR A 183 18.62 -12.30 34.60
CA TYR A 183 19.07 -13.26 35.63
C TYR A 183 18.73 -14.74 35.24
N HIS A 184 18.41 -14.99 33.98
CA HIS A 184 18.12 -16.36 33.46
C HIS A 184 17.01 -17.09 34.23
N ARG A 185 16.01 -16.36 34.72
CA ARG A 185 14.82 -16.95 35.37
C ARG A 185 13.84 -17.49 34.34
N ILE A 186 13.80 -16.84 33.17
CA ILE A 186 13.07 -17.27 31.96
C ILE A 186 13.96 -17.10 30.72
N GLU A 187 13.62 -17.75 29.63
CA GLU A 187 14.29 -17.60 28.33
C GLU A 187 13.74 -16.37 27.57
N ASP A 188 14.59 -15.76 26.75
CA ASP A 188 14.16 -14.70 25.81
C ASP A 188 13.34 -15.30 24.66
N THR A 189 12.04 -15.11 24.74
CA THR A 189 11.09 -15.52 23.68
C THR A 189 10.71 -14.38 22.75
N PHE A 190 11.19 -13.15 23.02
CA PHE A 190 10.88 -11.96 22.26
C PHE A 190 11.74 -11.85 21.00
N THR A 191 13.04 -11.99 21.14
CA THR A 191 14.00 -11.86 20.03
C THR A 191 13.70 -12.80 18.86
N PRO A 192 13.39 -14.09 19.05
CA PRO A 192 13.02 -14.95 17.92
C PRO A 192 11.82 -14.45 17.11
N VAL A 193 10.79 -13.90 17.76
CA VAL A 193 9.61 -13.36 17.08
C VAL A 193 9.96 -12.12 16.26
N ILE A 194 10.83 -11.25 16.79
CA ILE A 194 11.29 -10.06 16.04
C ILE A 194 12.11 -10.49 14.83
N GLN A 195 13.00 -11.46 14.99
CA GLN A 195 13.80 -12.01 13.88
C GLN A 195 12.92 -12.59 12.78
N GLU A 196 11.91 -13.38 13.13
CA GLU A 196 10.96 -13.96 12.17
C GLU A 196 10.24 -12.85 11.36
N LYS A 197 9.71 -11.83 12.04
CA LYS A 197 9.01 -10.72 11.39
C LYS A 197 9.93 -9.89 10.48
N LEU A 198 11.15 -9.66 10.87
CA LEU A 198 12.15 -8.90 10.09
C LEU A 198 12.74 -9.70 8.94
N ALA A 199 12.79 -11.04 9.07
CA ALA A 199 13.22 -11.92 8.00
C ALA A 199 12.27 -11.84 6.77
N GLU A 200 10.97 -11.54 6.97
CA GLU A 200 10.03 -11.29 5.87
C GLU A 200 10.49 -10.14 4.95
N PHE A 201 11.29 -9.21 5.46
CA PHE A 201 11.84 -8.05 4.75
C PHE A 201 13.33 -8.20 4.39
N GLY A 202 13.93 -9.37 4.65
CA GLY A 202 15.34 -9.62 4.39
C GLY A 202 16.30 -8.81 5.27
N ALA A 203 15.85 -8.34 6.44
CA ALA A 203 16.67 -7.62 7.39
C ALA A 203 17.57 -8.56 8.20
N GLU A 204 18.75 -8.08 8.61
CA GLU A 204 19.78 -8.83 9.31
C GLU A 204 19.98 -8.31 10.74
N MET A 205 19.94 -9.21 11.72
CA MET A 205 20.27 -8.85 13.11
C MET A 205 21.77 -8.79 13.29
N ILE A 206 22.31 -7.61 13.61
CA ILE A 206 23.74 -7.37 13.81
C ILE A 206 24.15 -7.17 15.28
N PHE A 207 23.17 -6.94 16.15
CA PHE A 207 23.40 -6.67 17.56
C PHE A 207 22.25 -7.24 18.39
N HIS A 208 22.59 -7.97 19.46
CA HIS A 208 21.64 -8.45 20.45
C HIS A 208 22.32 -8.48 21.83
N GLU A 209 21.71 -7.83 22.80
CA GLU A 209 22.14 -7.92 24.19
C GLU A 209 20.94 -7.91 25.13
N VAL A 210 21.12 -8.53 26.30
CA VAL A 210 20.11 -8.60 27.35
C VAL A 210 20.54 -7.71 28.50
N TYR A 211 19.62 -6.91 29.02
CA TYR A 211 19.84 -5.95 30.10
C TYR A 211 18.91 -6.19 31.28
N ASP A 212 19.43 -5.89 32.51
CA ASP A 212 18.58 -5.66 33.66
C ASP A 212 17.79 -4.35 33.49
N ASP A 213 16.88 -4.05 34.44
CA ASP A 213 16.02 -2.86 34.37
C ASP A 213 16.77 -1.57 34.81
N ASP A 214 18.02 -1.41 34.36
CA ASP A 214 18.82 -0.21 34.52
C ASP A 214 18.75 0.67 33.29
N ALA A 215 18.08 1.82 33.39
CA ALA A 215 17.90 2.76 32.29
C ALA A 215 19.22 3.25 31.68
N SER A 216 20.30 3.39 32.45
CA SER A 216 21.57 3.86 31.90
C SER A 216 22.24 2.80 31.03
N LYS A 217 22.21 1.55 31.46
CA LYS A 217 22.73 0.41 30.68
C LYS A 217 21.97 0.22 29.37
N ILE A 218 20.62 0.28 29.41
CA ILE A 218 19.79 0.19 28.26
C ILE A 218 20.06 1.35 27.28
N THR A 219 20.23 2.59 27.81
CA THR A 219 20.59 3.76 27.01
C THR A 219 21.93 3.56 26.31
N ASP A 220 22.95 3.10 27.01
CA ASP A 220 24.28 2.83 26.45
C ASP A 220 24.23 1.67 25.42
N GLY A 221 23.38 0.66 25.65
CA GLY A 221 23.10 -0.40 24.71
C GLY A 221 22.53 0.12 23.40
N CYS A 222 21.56 1.03 23.45
CA CYS A 222 21.01 1.69 22.25
C CYS A 222 22.11 2.42 21.47
N ARG A 223 22.99 3.15 22.16
CA ARG A 223 24.11 3.86 21.51
C ARG A 223 25.08 2.90 20.83
N ARG A 224 25.50 1.84 21.54
CA ARG A 224 26.39 0.81 20.97
C ARG A 224 25.76 0.09 19.79
N ALA A 225 24.47 -0.19 19.81
CA ALA A 225 23.75 -0.77 18.68
C ALA A 225 23.83 0.14 17.43
N MET A 226 23.62 1.44 17.61
CA MET A 226 23.74 2.42 16.52
C MET A 226 25.19 2.57 16.03
N GLU A 227 26.18 2.59 16.94
CA GLU A 227 27.61 2.63 16.62
C GLU A 227 28.04 1.37 15.85
N ALA A 228 27.43 0.21 16.13
CA ALA A 228 27.62 -1.01 15.36
C ALA A 228 27.00 -0.98 13.96
N GLY A 229 26.27 0.09 13.62
CA GLY A 229 25.67 0.30 12.31
C GLY A 229 24.24 -0.25 12.17
N ALA A 230 23.48 -0.34 13.24
CA ALA A 230 22.06 -0.71 13.17
C ALA A 230 21.23 0.42 12.54
N ASP A 231 20.46 0.09 11.52
CA ASP A 231 19.49 0.99 10.87
C ASP A 231 18.18 1.08 11.67
N LEU A 232 17.89 0.05 12.49
CA LEU A 232 16.69 -0.08 13.32
C LEU A 232 17.10 -0.62 14.70
N VAL A 233 16.57 -0.03 15.77
CA VAL A 233 16.81 -0.50 17.14
C VAL A 233 15.48 -0.86 17.79
N PHE A 234 15.36 -2.09 18.28
CA PHE A 234 14.19 -2.58 18.99
C PHE A 234 14.51 -2.86 20.44
N CYS A 235 13.75 -2.24 21.34
CA CYS A 235 13.81 -2.50 22.77
C CYS A 235 12.59 -3.30 23.19
N THR A 236 12.78 -4.39 23.89
CA THR A 236 11.71 -5.28 24.36
C THR A 236 11.74 -5.38 25.87
N GLY A 237 10.58 -5.57 26.50
CA GLY A 237 10.47 -5.58 27.95
C GLY A 237 10.45 -4.19 28.56
N GLY A 238 10.07 -4.07 29.83
CA GLY A 238 10.05 -2.81 30.58
C GLY A 238 9.24 -1.68 29.92
N MET A 239 8.17 -2.00 29.22
CA MET A 239 7.37 -1.04 28.41
C MET A 239 6.03 -0.65 29.04
N SER A 240 5.69 -1.20 30.20
CA SER A 240 4.44 -0.90 30.88
C SER A 240 4.61 0.29 31.87
N VAL A 241 3.75 0.37 32.87
CA VAL A 241 3.69 1.48 33.81
C VAL A 241 4.26 1.12 35.19
N ASP A 242 4.82 -0.06 35.34
CA ASP A 242 5.38 -0.52 36.60
C ASP A 242 6.65 0.27 36.95
N PRO A 243 6.98 0.42 38.25
CA PRO A 243 8.17 1.18 38.71
C PRO A 243 9.49 0.69 38.11
N ASP A 244 9.56 -0.61 37.76
CA ASP A 244 10.72 -1.25 37.16
C ASP A 244 10.79 -1.15 35.66
N ASP A 245 9.73 -0.67 35.01
CA ASP A 245 9.67 -0.46 33.55
C ASP A 245 10.49 0.79 33.14
N LYS A 246 11.75 0.57 32.79
CA LYS A 246 12.73 1.65 32.53
C LYS A 246 12.99 1.89 31.04
N THR A 247 12.49 1.05 30.15
CA THR A 247 12.78 1.13 28.71
C THR A 247 12.33 2.46 28.07
N PRO A 248 11.15 3.03 28.36
CA PRO A 248 10.77 4.34 27.81
C PRO A 248 11.72 5.47 28.27
N LEU A 249 12.15 5.43 29.53
CA LEU A 249 13.12 6.39 30.06
C LEU A 249 14.50 6.24 29.41
N ALA A 250 14.94 5.01 29.21
CA ALA A 250 16.20 4.71 28.54
C ALA A 250 16.21 5.21 27.09
N ILE A 251 15.16 4.98 26.35
CA ILE A 251 15.01 5.52 24.98
C ILE A 251 15.05 7.05 24.98
N LYS A 252 14.34 7.70 25.90
CA LYS A 252 14.37 9.17 26.05
C LYS A 252 15.79 9.67 26.33
N ASN A 253 16.56 8.99 27.18
CA ASN A 253 17.92 9.36 27.57
C ASN A 253 18.94 9.22 26.43
N THR A 254 18.62 8.52 25.33
CA THR A 254 19.47 8.51 24.14
C THR A 254 19.56 9.88 23.47
N GLY A 255 18.61 10.78 23.75
CA GLY A 255 18.41 12.05 23.05
C GLY A 255 17.49 11.96 21.84
N ALA A 256 16.94 10.77 21.53
CA ALA A 256 16.01 10.60 20.43
C ALA A 256 14.69 11.37 20.65
N ARG A 257 14.16 11.94 19.60
CA ARG A 257 12.85 12.60 19.57
C ARG A 257 11.75 11.55 19.66
N ILE A 258 11.05 11.52 20.78
CA ILE A 258 9.87 10.64 20.94
C ILE A 258 8.77 11.13 19.98
N VAL A 259 8.32 10.27 19.11
CA VAL A 259 7.16 10.47 18.23
C VAL A 259 5.87 10.23 19.01
N SER A 260 5.80 9.06 19.65
CA SER A 260 4.67 8.68 20.50
C SER A 260 5.10 7.63 21.52
N TYR A 261 4.51 7.70 22.70
CA TYR A 261 4.45 6.59 23.63
C TYR A 261 2.98 6.29 23.91
N GLY A 262 2.55 5.14 23.37
CA GLY A 262 1.16 4.76 23.22
C GLY A 262 0.65 4.98 21.80
N ALA A 263 -0.23 4.08 21.36
CA ALA A 263 -0.91 4.16 20.07
C ALA A 263 -2.32 3.55 20.20
N PRO A 264 -3.31 4.05 19.43
CA PRO A 264 -4.70 3.57 19.51
C PRO A 264 -4.88 2.27 18.72
N VAL A 265 -4.03 1.27 18.98
CA VAL A 265 -4.03 -0.03 18.30
C VAL A 265 -4.03 -1.16 19.33
N LEU A 266 -4.92 -2.10 19.14
CA LEU A 266 -5.02 -3.31 19.98
C LEU A 266 -4.96 -4.57 19.10
N PRO A 267 -3.99 -5.46 19.39
CA PRO A 267 -2.95 -5.39 20.42
C PRO A 267 -1.84 -4.39 20.08
N GLY A 268 -1.24 -3.78 21.13
CA GLY A 268 -0.04 -2.96 20.97
C GLY A 268 -0.09 -1.54 21.56
N ALA A 269 -1.06 -1.24 22.44
CA ALA A 269 -1.26 0.12 22.98
C ALA A 269 -0.02 0.77 23.58
N MET A 270 0.88 0.00 24.22
CA MET A 270 2.10 0.50 24.87
C MET A 270 3.30 0.61 23.92
N PHE A 271 3.06 0.77 22.62
CA PHE A 271 4.10 0.98 21.62
C PHE A 271 4.79 2.33 21.77
N LEU A 272 6.12 2.35 21.63
CA LEU A 272 6.89 3.57 21.61
C LEU A 272 7.68 3.67 20.31
N LEU A 273 7.65 4.84 19.68
CA LEU A 273 8.47 5.18 18.53
C LEU A 273 9.26 6.46 18.80
N ALA A 274 10.54 6.43 18.53
CA ALA A 274 11.42 7.59 18.58
C ALA A 274 12.35 7.58 17.36
N TYR A 275 12.86 8.75 16.96
CA TYR A 275 13.89 8.90 15.94
C TYR A 275 15.08 9.66 16.51
N THR A 276 16.28 9.17 16.24
CA THR A 276 17.52 9.90 16.53
C THR A 276 17.65 11.11 15.63
N GLU A 277 18.62 11.98 15.91
CA GLU A 277 18.94 13.13 15.06
C GLU A 277 19.27 12.71 13.61
N ASN A 278 19.91 11.55 13.43
CA ASN A 278 20.24 10.97 12.11
C ASN A 278 19.08 10.20 11.46
N GLY A 279 17.90 10.18 12.07
CA GLY A 279 16.72 9.51 11.54
C GLY A 279 16.61 8.02 11.86
N THR A 280 17.54 7.43 12.63
CA THR A 280 17.45 6.01 13.03
C THR A 280 16.27 5.82 13.98
N PRO A 281 15.30 4.94 13.68
CA PRO A 281 14.21 4.66 14.59
C PRO A 281 14.65 3.78 15.77
N ILE A 282 14.19 4.16 16.96
CA ILE A 282 14.25 3.36 18.17
C ILE A 282 12.83 3.03 18.58
N VAL A 283 12.52 1.75 18.69
CA VAL A 283 11.17 1.25 18.92
C VAL A 283 11.10 0.49 20.22
N GLY A 284 10.21 0.90 21.11
CA GLY A 284 9.83 0.13 22.30
C GLY A 284 8.63 -0.78 21.98
N LEU A 285 8.82 -2.08 22.08
CA LEU A 285 7.82 -3.08 21.71
C LEU A 285 7.06 -3.59 22.93
N PRO A 286 5.72 -3.51 22.92
CA PRO A 286 4.90 -4.05 24.02
C PRO A 286 4.91 -5.57 24.03
N GLY A 287 4.74 -6.18 25.21
CA GLY A 287 4.80 -7.64 25.42
C GLY A 287 3.86 -8.47 24.53
N CYS A 288 2.75 -7.91 24.07
CA CYS A 288 1.81 -8.61 23.18
C CYS A 288 2.41 -9.01 21.83
N VAL A 289 3.53 -8.41 21.40
CA VAL A 289 4.23 -8.79 20.15
C VAL A 289 4.70 -10.23 20.19
N MET A 290 5.00 -10.78 21.37
CA MET A 290 5.45 -12.16 21.53
C MET A 290 4.38 -13.21 21.17
N TYR A 291 3.11 -12.93 21.48
CA TYR A 291 2.05 -13.95 21.42
C TYR A 291 0.91 -13.61 20.47
N SER A 292 0.77 -12.36 20.06
CA SER A 292 -0.28 -11.95 19.13
C SER A 292 0.18 -12.09 17.70
N LYS A 293 -0.67 -12.67 16.84
CA LYS A 293 -0.35 -12.86 15.42
C LYS A 293 -0.03 -11.55 14.72
N ARG A 294 -0.81 -10.50 15.00
CA ARG A 294 -0.63 -9.16 14.44
C ARG A 294 -0.86 -8.10 15.53
N THR A 295 -0.01 -7.09 15.50
CA THR A 295 0.01 -5.98 16.47
C THR A 295 0.31 -4.69 15.74
N ILE A 296 0.41 -3.57 16.45
CA ILE A 296 0.90 -2.31 15.89
C ILE A 296 2.27 -2.45 15.22
N PHE A 297 3.12 -3.34 15.70
CA PHE A 297 4.43 -3.57 15.10
C PHE A 297 4.31 -3.99 13.64
N ASP A 298 3.34 -4.83 13.30
CA ASP A 298 3.10 -5.27 11.91
C ASP A 298 2.58 -4.13 11.01
N LEU A 299 1.99 -3.08 11.58
CA LEU A 299 1.55 -1.89 10.83
C LEU A 299 2.70 -0.91 10.59
N VAL A 300 3.61 -0.77 11.55
CA VAL A 300 4.70 0.22 11.50
C VAL A 300 5.94 -0.34 10.82
N LEU A 301 6.28 -1.61 11.03
CA LEU A 301 7.50 -2.24 10.51
C LEU A 301 7.72 -2.05 8.99
N PRO A 302 6.72 -2.26 8.10
CA PRO A 302 6.91 -2.05 6.67
C PRO A 302 7.31 -0.61 6.33
N ARG A 303 6.83 0.38 7.10
CA ARG A 303 7.18 1.78 6.92
C ARG A 303 8.63 2.03 7.30
N LEU A 304 9.08 1.50 8.45
CA LEU A 304 10.47 1.64 8.90
C LEU A 304 11.46 1.00 7.91
N VAL A 305 11.12 -0.16 7.35
CA VAL A 305 11.97 -0.86 6.36
C VAL A 305 12.03 -0.12 5.03
N ALA A 306 10.97 0.63 4.67
CA ALA A 306 10.90 1.45 3.46
C ALA A 306 11.44 2.89 3.65
N ASP A 307 12.10 3.20 4.77
CA ASP A 307 12.53 4.56 5.14
C ASP A 307 11.39 5.60 5.05
N ASP A 308 10.20 5.17 5.49
CA ASP A 308 9.01 6.03 5.54
C ASP A 308 8.80 6.49 6.98
N GLU A 309 9.14 7.74 7.27
CA GLU A 309 8.99 8.30 8.63
C GLU A 309 7.52 8.25 9.06
N VAL A 310 7.28 7.79 10.28
CA VAL A 310 5.95 7.70 10.89
C VAL A 310 5.76 8.86 11.85
N THR A 311 4.71 9.65 11.66
CA THR A 311 4.39 10.79 12.50
C THR A 311 3.42 10.43 13.62
N ALA A 312 3.34 11.30 14.65
CA ALA A 312 2.37 11.14 15.73
C ALA A 312 0.91 11.23 15.22
N GLU A 313 0.65 12.08 14.23
CA GLU A 313 -0.67 12.21 13.63
C GLU A 313 -1.09 10.94 12.90
N GLU A 314 -0.18 10.34 12.13
CA GLU A 314 -0.45 9.07 11.43
C GLU A 314 -0.67 7.91 12.41
N LEU A 315 0.10 7.85 13.52
CA LEU A 315 -0.16 6.86 14.59
C LEU A 315 -1.53 7.06 15.23
N ALA A 316 -1.90 8.32 15.52
CA ALA A 316 -3.22 8.62 16.06
C ALA A 316 -4.35 8.25 15.09
N GLY A 317 -4.12 8.41 13.79
CA GLY A 317 -5.06 8.03 12.71
C GLY A 317 -5.34 6.53 12.62
N LEU A 318 -4.49 5.67 13.21
CA LEU A 318 -4.73 4.22 13.24
C LEU A 318 -5.90 3.80 14.15
N GLY A 319 -6.51 4.71 14.90
CA GLY A 319 -7.60 4.40 15.84
C GLY A 319 -8.79 3.72 15.16
N GLU A 320 -9.29 4.27 14.04
CA GLU A 320 -10.24 3.55 13.22
C GLU A 320 -9.54 2.38 12.52
N GLY A 321 -10.08 1.16 12.64
CA GLY A 321 -9.44 -0.06 12.15
C GLY A 321 -8.28 -0.57 13.03
N GLY A 322 -7.92 0.11 14.13
CA GLY A 322 -6.84 -0.28 15.03
C GLY A 322 -7.12 -1.50 15.92
N LEU A 323 -8.33 -2.06 15.87
CA LEU A 323 -8.69 -3.25 16.62
C LEU A 323 -8.52 -4.52 15.78
N CYS A 324 -7.50 -5.34 16.10
CA CYS A 324 -7.36 -6.65 15.50
C CYS A 324 -8.38 -7.64 16.08
N LEU A 325 -9.18 -8.26 15.22
CA LEU A 325 -10.24 -9.20 15.64
C LEU A 325 -9.72 -10.59 15.99
N ASN A 326 -8.41 -10.83 15.93
CA ASN A 326 -7.76 -12.11 16.23
C ASN A 326 -8.42 -13.33 15.54
N CYS A 327 -8.65 -13.19 14.22
CA CYS A 327 -9.34 -14.17 13.41
C CYS A 327 -8.65 -15.55 13.47
N LYS A 328 -9.43 -16.65 13.41
CA LYS A 328 -8.89 -18.02 13.36
C LYS A 328 -7.88 -18.19 12.21
N VAL A 329 -8.22 -17.70 11.02
CA VAL A 329 -7.33 -17.60 9.85
C VAL A 329 -6.96 -16.14 9.66
N CYS A 330 -5.67 -15.81 9.80
CA CYS A 330 -5.19 -14.46 9.61
C CYS A 330 -5.00 -14.17 8.12
N THR A 331 -5.69 -13.14 7.62
CA THR A 331 -5.59 -12.69 6.22
C THR A 331 -4.81 -11.39 6.07
N PHE A 332 -4.15 -10.93 7.11
CA PHE A 332 -3.32 -9.72 7.07
C PHE A 332 -2.26 -9.81 5.95
N PRO A 333 -2.03 -8.76 5.17
CA PRO A 333 -2.59 -7.41 5.28
C PRO A 333 -3.95 -7.22 4.57
N ASN A 334 -4.59 -8.26 4.05
CA ASN A 334 -5.86 -8.20 3.31
C ASN A 334 -7.09 -8.25 4.24
N CYS A 335 -7.08 -7.48 5.32
CA CYS A 335 -8.18 -7.34 6.28
C CYS A 335 -8.34 -5.88 6.70
N GLY A 336 -9.29 -5.55 7.58
CA GLY A 336 -9.56 -4.18 8.04
C GLY A 336 -8.54 -3.63 9.04
N PHE A 337 -7.67 -4.48 9.60
CA PHE A 337 -6.71 -4.05 10.63
C PHE A 337 -5.69 -3.05 10.09
N GLY A 338 -5.60 -1.89 10.74
CA GLY A 338 -4.71 -0.78 10.38
C GLY A 338 -5.15 0.00 9.13
N LYS A 339 -6.42 -0.09 8.70
CA LYS A 339 -6.93 0.50 7.45
C LYS A 339 -8.05 1.52 7.64
N GLY A 340 -8.24 2.01 8.84
CA GLY A 340 -9.05 3.19 9.12
C GLY A 340 -8.26 4.48 8.82
N ARG A 341 -9.01 5.55 8.63
CA ARG A 341 -8.48 6.91 8.45
C ARG A 341 -9.36 7.91 9.15
#